data_510ba61d00872361868609a33fe38ccd
#
_entry.id   510ba61d00872361868609a33fe38ccd
#
_cell.length_a   1.000
_cell.length_b   1.000
_cell.length_c   1.000
_cell.angle_alpha   90.00
_cell.angle_beta   90.00
_cell.angle_gamma   90.00
#
_symmetry.space_group_name_H-M   'P 1'
#
loop_
_entity.id
_entity.type
_entity.pdbx_description
1 polymer ?
#
loop_
_entity_poly.entity_id
_entity_poly.type
_entity_poly.pdbx_seq_one_letter_code
_entity_poly.pdbx_strand_id
1 'polypeptide(L)'
;MKQLSIILLVLSLFQIQALFSQEKSAYVIYTANGKKTTFEKLVEASENKELVLFGEFHDNPISHWLQLELTKEIYAEVGANLQLGFEMFEQDQQDLLSQYVAGNLTAKQFKDTMRLWPNYETDYAPLIEFAKTNKLFCVASNVQRKYASLLFKKGRKALDTLSLTIKSQMAPIDFKVDTTLSQYREVFTMGGHMGVNMGMNMVESQAFKDATMAQFILANSGRKEGSVHLHFNGAFHSDFHQGILWYVQQKQPNIRVLTISTVTQEDVRKLDKENLGRADFIICVPESMTRTH
;
A
#
# COMPACT_ATOMS: atom_id res chain seq x y z
N MET A 1 -59.09 12.83 25.55
CA MET A 1 -58.82 11.96 24.38
C MET A 1 -57.80 12.55 23.40
N LYS A 2 -57.93 13.80 22.94
CA LYS A 2 -56.96 14.44 21.98
C LYS A 2 -55.53 14.54 22.51
N GLN A 3 -55.29 14.81 23.81
CA GLN A 3 -53.95 14.88 24.39
C GLN A 3 -53.27 13.48 24.49
N LEU A 4 -54.03 12.44 24.78
CA LEU A 4 -53.48 11.06 24.84
C LEU A 4 -53.05 10.56 23.46
N SER A 5 -53.77 10.95 22.39
CA SER A 5 -53.45 10.60 21.01
C SER A 5 -52.18 11.31 20.51
N ILE A 6 -51.89 12.55 20.96
CA ILE A 6 -50.69 13.27 20.60
C ILE A 6 -49.44 12.68 21.27
N ILE A 7 -49.56 12.24 22.53
CA ILE A 7 -48.47 11.61 23.28
C ILE A 7 -48.10 10.24 22.62
N LEU A 8 -49.09 9.45 22.22
CA LEU A 8 -48.87 8.19 21.50
C LEU A 8 -48.20 8.41 20.12
N LEU A 9 -48.57 9.47 19.41
CA LEU A 9 -47.98 9.80 18.12
C LEU A 9 -46.49 10.25 18.25
N VAL A 10 -46.17 11.04 19.29
CA VAL A 10 -44.80 11.47 19.57
C VAL A 10 -43.94 10.30 20.02
N LEU A 11 -44.43 9.38 20.84
CA LEU A 11 -43.73 8.17 21.25
C LEU A 11 -43.50 7.21 20.08
N SER A 12 -44.42 7.11 19.12
CA SER A 12 -44.22 6.28 17.91
C SER A 12 -43.17 6.89 16.96
N LEU A 13 -43.07 8.21 16.87
CA LEU A 13 -42.01 8.90 16.10
C LEU A 13 -40.61 8.73 16.72
N PHE A 14 -40.50 8.67 18.06
CA PHE A 14 -39.25 8.37 18.74
C PHE A 14 -38.82 6.90 18.58
N GLN A 15 -39.76 5.96 18.48
CA GLN A 15 -39.44 4.55 18.24
C GLN A 15 -39.03 4.28 16.78
N ILE A 16 -39.52 5.06 15.82
CA ILE A 16 -39.10 4.94 14.41
C ILE A 16 -37.62 5.37 14.23
N GLN A 17 -37.11 6.30 15.01
CA GLN A 17 -35.67 6.65 14.98
C GLN A 17 -34.77 5.54 15.57
N ALA A 18 -35.28 4.67 16.44
CA ALA A 18 -34.52 3.54 16.99
C ALA A 18 -34.46 2.32 16.07
N LEU A 19 -35.24 2.31 14.99
CA LEU A 19 -35.32 1.23 13.99
C LEU A 19 -34.44 1.51 12.73
N PHE A 20 -33.72 2.62 12.68
CA PHE A 20 -32.64 2.70 11.72
C PHE A 20 -31.58 1.69 12.15
N SER A 21 -31.67 0.52 11.59
CA SER A 21 -30.62 -0.49 11.58
C SER A 21 -29.29 0.24 11.45
N GLN A 22 -28.37 0.02 12.38
CA GLN A 22 -27.03 0.54 12.23
C GLN A 22 -26.49 0.03 10.91
N GLU A 23 -26.46 0.88 9.88
CA GLU A 23 -25.87 0.53 8.60
C GLU A 23 -24.48 -0.01 8.86
N LYS A 24 -24.26 -1.25 8.48
CA LYS A 24 -22.97 -1.90 8.61
C LYS A 24 -22.09 -1.41 7.45
N SER A 25 -21.31 -0.36 7.69
CA SER A 25 -20.38 0.17 6.68
C SER A 25 -19.34 -0.88 6.32
N ALA A 26 -19.10 -1.10 5.03
CA ALA A 26 -18.05 -1.98 4.54
C ALA A 26 -16.65 -1.39 4.83
N TYR A 27 -16.54 -0.07 4.89
CA TYR A 27 -15.34 0.66 5.29
C TYR A 27 -15.71 2.09 5.71
N VAL A 28 -14.78 2.76 6.37
CA VAL A 28 -14.84 4.20 6.66
C VAL A 28 -13.46 4.79 6.42
N ILE A 29 -13.40 5.95 5.76
CA ILE A 29 -12.14 6.66 5.56
C ILE A 29 -11.99 7.74 6.64
N TYR A 30 -10.79 7.83 7.19
CA TYR A 30 -10.40 8.83 8.18
C TYR A 30 -9.19 9.63 7.70
N THR A 31 -9.08 10.86 8.15
CA THR A 31 -7.83 11.64 8.08
C THR A 31 -6.88 11.20 9.19
N ALA A 32 -5.62 11.60 9.13
CA ALA A 32 -4.59 11.30 10.12
C ALA A 32 -5.02 11.56 11.58
N ASN A 33 -5.84 12.57 11.81
CA ASN A 33 -6.33 12.93 13.16
C ASN A 33 -7.65 12.26 13.56
N GLY A 34 -8.09 11.23 12.80
CA GLY A 34 -9.27 10.43 13.11
C GLY A 34 -10.62 11.10 12.77
N LYS A 35 -10.63 12.16 11.97
CA LYS A 35 -11.86 12.75 11.44
C LYS A 35 -12.33 11.95 10.23
N LYS A 36 -13.60 11.54 10.23
CA LYS A 36 -14.22 10.91 9.06
C LYS A 36 -14.14 11.81 7.84
N THR A 37 -13.88 11.19 6.70
CA THR A 37 -13.79 11.85 5.40
C THR A 37 -14.38 10.95 4.33
N THR A 38 -14.28 11.35 3.05
CA THR A 38 -14.86 10.62 1.92
C THR A 38 -13.79 10.22 0.92
N PHE A 39 -14.14 9.30 0.01
CA PHE A 39 -13.26 8.89 -1.07
C PHE A 39 -12.93 10.06 -2.01
N GLU A 40 -13.90 10.93 -2.30
CA GLU A 40 -13.70 12.12 -3.12
C GLU A 40 -12.64 13.06 -2.51
N LYS A 41 -12.63 13.22 -1.18
CA LYS A 41 -11.59 14.02 -0.49
C LYS A 41 -10.22 13.37 -0.53
N LEU A 42 -10.15 12.04 -0.55
CA LEU A 42 -8.91 11.32 -0.76
C LEU A 42 -8.40 11.53 -2.19
N VAL A 43 -9.28 11.45 -3.20
CA VAL A 43 -8.95 11.75 -4.61
C VAL A 43 -8.44 13.17 -4.75
N GLU A 44 -9.18 14.19 -4.28
CA GLU A 44 -8.75 15.59 -4.29
C GLU A 44 -7.35 15.78 -3.65
N ALA A 45 -7.08 15.10 -2.53
CA ALA A 45 -5.80 15.19 -1.85
C ALA A 45 -4.65 14.52 -2.62
N SER A 46 -4.94 13.58 -3.52
CA SER A 46 -3.96 12.94 -4.41
C SER A 46 -3.58 13.81 -5.61
N GLU A 47 -4.40 14.82 -5.93
CA GLU A 47 -4.11 15.80 -6.96
C GLU A 47 -2.80 16.55 -6.66
N ASN A 48 -2.02 16.85 -7.66
CA ASN A 48 -0.73 17.54 -7.52
C ASN A 48 0.32 16.82 -6.64
N LYS A 49 0.13 15.54 -6.33
CA LYS A 49 1.16 14.72 -5.69
C LYS A 49 2.08 14.11 -6.74
N GLU A 50 3.35 13.96 -6.37
CA GLU A 50 4.34 13.28 -7.20
C GLU A 50 4.39 11.80 -6.88
N LEU A 51 4.04 11.46 -5.62
CA LEU A 51 4.00 10.09 -5.10
C LEU A 51 2.76 9.89 -4.23
N VAL A 52 2.05 8.82 -4.48
CA VAL A 52 0.98 8.32 -3.61
C VAL A 52 1.36 6.91 -3.17
N LEU A 53 1.54 6.69 -1.87
CA LEU A 53 1.79 5.38 -1.28
C LEU A 53 0.48 4.81 -0.75
N PHE A 54 0.01 3.73 -1.36
CA PHE A 54 -1.21 3.03 -0.93
C PHE A 54 -0.83 1.77 -0.14
N GLY A 55 -0.91 1.89 1.18
CA GLY A 55 -0.68 0.78 2.12
C GLY A 55 -1.90 -0.12 2.24
N GLU A 56 -1.75 -1.39 1.86
CA GLU A 56 -2.82 -2.38 1.82
C GLU A 56 -2.65 -3.46 2.90
N PHE A 57 -3.75 -4.15 3.21
CA PHE A 57 -3.69 -5.55 3.65
C PHE A 57 -3.79 -6.44 2.41
N HIS A 58 -2.81 -7.30 2.22
CA HIS A 58 -2.63 -8.11 1.00
C HIS A 58 -3.80 -9.04 0.66
N ASP A 59 -4.67 -9.31 1.62
CA ASP A 59 -5.83 -10.20 1.49
C ASP A 59 -7.18 -9.49 1.68
N ASN A 60 -7.19 -8.15 1.64
CA ASN A 60 -8.39 -7.37 1.91
C ASN A 60 -9.06 -6.87 0.61
N PRO A 61 -10.24 -7.40 0.24
CA PRO A 61 -10.89 -7.07 -1.02
C PRO A 61 -11.33 -5.60 -1.13
N ILE A 62 -11.63 -4.94 0.00
CA ILE A 62 -12.00 -3.52 -0.01
C ILE A 62 -10.78 -2.67 -0.34
N SER A 63 -9.60 -3.00 0.23
CA SER A 63 -8.36 -2.32 -0.09
C SER A 63 -8.06 -2.39 -1.60
N HIS A 64 -8.13 -3.58 -2.19
CA HIS A 64 -7.85 -3.80 -3.61
C HIS A 64 -8.87 -3.14 -4.53
N TRP A 65 -10.14 -3.16 -4.15
CA TRP A 65 -11.17 -2.43 -4.89
C TRP A 65 -10.90 -0.91 -4.87
N LEU A 66 -10.60 -0.33 -3.70
CA LEU A 66 -10.30 1.10 -3.59
C LEU A 66 -9.00 1.50 -4.29
N GLN A 67 -8.00 0.61 -4.36
CA GLN A 67 -6.81 0.80 -5.21
C GLN A 67 -7.18 1.00 -6.68
N LEU A 68 -8.06 0.15 -7.20
CA LEU A 68 -8.51 0.25 -8.59
C LEU A 68 -9.33 1.52 -8.82
N GLU A 69 -10.25 1.85 -7.92
CA GLU A 69 -11.07 3.07 -8.04
C GLU A 69 -10.18 4.33 -7.98
N LEU A 70 -9.24 4.42 -7.02
CA LEU A 70 -8.29 5.54 -6.96
C LEU A 70 -7.41 5.64 -8.22
N THR A 71 -6.99 4.50 -8.75
CA THR A 71 -6.22 4.46 -10.02
C THR A 71 -7.01 5.07 -11.18
N LYS A 72 -8.31 4.74 -11.28
CA LYS A 72 -9.20 5.28 -12.32
C LYS A 72 -9.39 6.79 -12.19
N GLU A 73 -9.60 7.28 -10.95
CA GLU A 73 -9.79 8.71 -10.70
C GLU A 73 -8.51 9.51 -11.01
N ILE A 74 -7.35 9.07 -10.52
CA ILE A 74 -6.09 9.74 -10.85
C ILE A 74 -5.80 9.67 -12.35
N TYR A 75 -6.10 8.52 -13.01
CA TYR A 75 -5.95 8.43 -14.47
C TYR A 75 -6.85 9.38 -15.22
N ALA A 76 -8.09 9.58 -14.78
CA ALA A 76 -9.00 10.53 -15.39
C ALA A 76 -8.45 11.97 -15.37
N GLU A 77 -7.67 12.32 -14.33
CA GLU A 77 -7.06 13.64 -14.16
C GLU A 77 -5.76 13.79 -14.96
N VAL A 78 -4.82 12.83 -14.81
CA VAL A 78 -3.46 12.98 -15.36
C VAL A 78 -3.18 12.14 -16.61
N GLY A 79 -4.10 11.24 -16.98
CA GLY A 79 -3.98 10.38 -18.16
C GLY A 79 -2.71 9.52 -18.14
N ALA A 80 -2.01 9.49 -19.26
CA ALA A 80 -0.77 8.71 -19.43
C ALA A 80 0.42 9.22 -18.58
N ASN A 81 0.26 10.28 -17.79
CA ASN A 81 1.25 10.72 -16.80
C ASN A 81 1.15 9.94 -15.48
N LEU A 82 0.13 9.09 -15.32
CA LEU A 82 0.04 8.14 -14.21
C LEU A 82 1.02 6.98 -14.43
N GLN A 83 1.76 6.64 -13.38
CA GLN A 83 2.63 5.47 -13.30
C GLN A 83 2.19 4.61 -12.11
N LEU A 84 2.21 3.29 -12.27
CA LEU A 84 1.83 2.35 -11.20
C LEU A 84 3.05 1.59 -10.71
N GLY A 85 3.31 1.62 -9.40
CA GLY A 85 4.38 0.87 -8.76
C GLY A 85 3.82 -0.26 -7.89
N PHE A 86 4.54 -1.38 -7.83
CA PHE A 86 4.04 -2.58 -7.14
C PHE A 86 5.14 -3.23 -6.30
N GLU A 87 4.86 -3.42 -5.00
CA GLU A 87 5.64 -4.31 -4.14
C GLU A 87 5.57 -5.77 -4.62
N MET A 88 4.42 -6.17 -5.14
CA MET A 88 4.11 -7.55 -5.48
C MET A 88 4.91 -8.10 -6.66
N PHE A 89 5.59 -7.24 -7.41
CA PHE A 89 6.48 -7.63 -8.49
C PHE A 89 7.93 -7.34 -8.14
N GLU A 90 8.77 -8.36 -8.31
CA GLU A 90 10.21 -8.28 -8.08
C GLU A 90 10.92 -7.66 -9.29
N GLN A 91 11.96 -6.85 -9.05
CA GLN A 91 12.61 -6.02 -10.08
C GLN A 91 13.20 -6.82 -11.26
N ASP A 92 13.65 -8.05 -11.05
CA ASP A 92 14.14 -8.91 -12.15
C ASP A 92 13.03 -9.33 -13.12
N GLN A 93 11.77 -9.06 -12.81
CA GLN A 93 10.62 -9.34 -13.66
C GLN A 93 10.10 -8.08 -14.39
N GLN A 94 10.80 -6.94 -14.28
CA GLN A 94 10.38 -5.68 -14.90
C GLN A 94 10.14 -5.81 -16.40
N ASP A 95 10.99 -6.52 -17.12
CA ASP A 95 10.85 -6.68 -18.58
C ASP A 95 9.58 -7.47 -18.94
N LEU A 96 9.28 -8.54 -18.21
CA LEU A 96 8.06 -9.33 -18.41
C LEU A 96 6.80 -8.51 -18.14
N LEU A 97 6.79 -7.74 -17.04
CA LEU A 97 5.69 -6.82 -16.71
C LEU A 97 5.49 -5.79 -17.83
N SER A 98 6.58 -5.18 -18.28
CA SER A 98 6.54 -4.18 -19.35
C SER A 98 6.03 -4.76 -20.68
N GLN A 99 6.47 -5.98 -21.06
CA GLN A 99 6.00 -6.66 -22.26
C GLN A 99 4.51 -7.01 -22.17
N TYR A 100 4.03 -7.42 -21.00
CA TYR A 100 2.61 -7.73 -20.82
C TYR A 100 1.73 -6.47 -20.94
N VAL A 101 2.11 -5.39 -20.29
CA VAL A 101 1.38 -4.11 -20.34
C VAL A 101 1.42 -3.53 -21.76
N ALA A 102 2.51 -3.70 -22.50
CA ALA A 102 2.61 -3.32 -23.90
C ALA A 102 1.77 -4.20 -24.87
N GLY A 103 1.20 -5.32 -24.38
CA GLY A 103 0.42 -6.23 -25.20
C GLY A 103 1.25 -7.29 -25.98
N ASN A 104 2.55 -7.38 -25.72
CA ASN A 104 3.45 -8.32 -26.38
C ASN A 104 3.38 -9.75 -25.82
N LEU A 105 2.76 -9.92 -24.64
CA LEU A 105 2.50 -11.21 -24.02
C LEU A 105 0.99 -11.42 -23.86
N THR A 106 0.55 -12.66 -24.07
CA THR A 106 -0.81 -13.09 -23.69
C THR A 106 -0.91 -13.23 -22.17
N ALA A 107 -2.13 -13.18 -21.62
CA ALA A 107 -2.36 -13.41 -20.17
C ALA A 107 -1.80 -14.78 -19.73
N LYS A 108 -1.93 -15.83 -20.56
CA LYS A 108 -1.37 -17.14 -20.26
C LYS A 108 0.15 -17.10 -20.17
N GLN A 109 0.84 -16.52 -21.17
CA GLN A 109 2.30 -16.39 -21.15
C GLN A 109 2.79 -15.62 -19.93
N PHE A 110 2.12 -14.50 -19.61
CA PHE A 110 2.45 -13.70 -18.42
C PHE A 110 2.34 -14.54 -17.14
N LYS A 111 1.21 -15.24 -16.94
CA LYS A 111 0.99 -16.09 -15.77
C LYS A 111 1.98 -17.25 -15.66
N ASP A 112 2.34 -17.86 -16.77
CA ASP A 112 3.26 -19.00 -16.80
C ASP A 112 4.72 -18.60 -16.52
N THR A 113 5.09 -17.31 -16.71
CA THR A 113 6.48 -16.84 -16.60
C THR A 113 6.73 -15.96 -15.38
N MET A 114 5.71 -15.24 -14.88
CA MET A 114 5.83 -14.37 -13.71
C MET A 114 5.72 -15.15 -12.41
N ARG A 115 6.47 -14.71 -11.40
CA ARG A 115 6.27 -15.15 -10.01
C ARG A 115 5.14 -14.34 -9.39
N LEU A 116 3.91 -14.77 -9.62
CA LEU A 116 2.71 -14.11 -9.13
C LEU A 116 2.37 -14.55 -7.71
N TRP A 117 1.78 -13.65 -6.96
CA TRP A 117 1.23 -13.98 -5.65
C TRP A 117 -0.05 -14.81 -5.79
N PRO A 118 -0.43 -15.64 -4.78
CA PRO A 118 -1.58 -16.54 -4.88
C PRO A 118 -2.90 -15.83 -5.21
N ASN A 119 -3.08 -14.60 -4.72
CA ASN A 119 -4.25 -13.76 -4.91
C ASN A 119 -4.16 -12.82 -6.14
N TYR A 120 -3.20 -13.05 -7.05
CA TYR A 120 -3.00 -12.18 -8.21
C TYR A 120 -4.29 -11.96 -9.01
N GLU A 121 -5.03 -13.03 -9.29
CA GLU A 121 -6.21 -12.99 -10.17
C GLU A 121 -7.33 -12.08 -9.63
N THR A 122 -7.53 -12.10 -8.33
CA THR A 122 -8.61 -11.33 -7.67
C THR A 122 -8.17 -9.91 -7.34
N ASP A 123 -6.91 -9.74 -6.89
CA ASP A 123 -6.50 -8.53 -6.20
C ASP A 123 -5.62 -7.62 -7.07
N TYR A 124 -4.73 -8.19 -7.89
CA TYR A 124 -3.77 -7.38 -8.65
C TYR A 124 -4.02 -7.39 -10.16
N ALA A 125 -4.61 -8.45 -10.71
CA ALA A 125 -4.92 -8.52 -12.14
C ALA A 125 -5.80 -7.35 -12.62
N PRO A 126 -6.83 -6.88 -11.88
CA PRO A 126 -7.63 -5.74 -12.32
C PRO A 126 -6.81 -4.45 -12.52
N LEU A 127 -5.80 -4.19 -11.68
CA LEU A 127 -4.89 -3.05 -11.82
C LEU A 127 -4.00 -3.19 -13.04
N ILE A 128 -3.44 -4.39 -13.27
CA ILE A 128 -2.57 -4.67 -14.40
C ILE A 128 -3.33 -4.63 -15.73
N GLU A 129 -4.56 -5.15 -15.78
CA GLU A 129 -5.42 -5.06 -16.96
C GLU A 129 -5.84 -3.62 -17.26
N PHE A 130 -6.10 -2.81 -16.22
CA PHE A 130 -6.33 -1.38 -16.38
C PHE A 130 -5.09 -0.69 -16.96
N ALA A 131 -3.91 -0.97 -16.41
CA ALA A 131 -2.64 -0.44 -16.92
C ALA A 131 -2.39 -0.83 -18.38
N LYS A 132 -2.63 -2.09 -18.73
CA LYS A 132 -2.50 -2.62 -20.10
C LYS A 132 -3.44 -1.91 -21.07
N THR A 133 -4.71 -1.78 -20.70
CA THR A 133 -5.73 -1.11 -21.52
C THR A 133 -5.36 0.34 -21.79
N ASN A 134 -4.81 1.03 -20.81
CA ASN A 134 -4.47 2.45 -20.89
C ASN A 134 -2.97 2.69 -21.20
N LYS A 135 -2.18 1.63 -21.44
CA LYS A 135 -0.75 1.66 -21.74
C LYS A 135 0.07 2.44 -20.69
N LEU A 136 -0.27 2.26 -19.43
CA LEU A 136 0.42 2.91 -18.31
C LEU A 136 1.76 2.23 -18.05
N PHE A 137 2.73 3.00 -17.60
CA PHE A 137 3.99 2.45 -17.17
C PHE A 137 3.85 1.81 -15.80
N CYS A 138 4.25 0.53 -15.69
CA CYS A 138 4.24 -0.24 -14.45
C CYS A 138 5.66 -0.51 -13.97
N VAL A 139 5.92 -0.34 -12.68
CA VAL A 139 7.21 -0.54 -12.01
C VAL A 139 7.13 -1.75 -11.10
N ALA A 140 7.92 -2.77 -11.39
CA ALA A 140 8.24 -3.83 -10.45
C ALA A 140 9.28 -3.29 -9.47
N SER A 141 8.90 -3.05 -8.22
CA SER A 141 9.74 -2.25 -7.33
C SER A 141 10.47 -3.05 -6.25
N ASN A 142 10.06 -4.29 -5.98
CA ASN A 142 10.60 -5.05 -4.85
C ASN A 142 11.90 -5.77 -5.19
N VAL A 143 12.73 -5.99 -4.18
CA VAL A 143 13.87 -6.89 -4.28
C VAL A 143 13.40 -8.35 -4.39
N GLN A 144 14.12 -9.18 -5.12
CA GLN A 144 13.82 -10.60 -5.18
C GLN A 144 13.79 -11.22 -3.78
N ARG A 145 12.68 -11.90 -3.45
CA ARG A 145 12.43 -12.53 -2.14
C ARG A 145 13.60 -13.39 -1.65
N LYS A 146 14.28 -14.08 -2.58
CA LYS A 146 15.43 -14.91 -2.22
C LYS A 146 16.59 -14.13 -1.61
N TYR A 147 16.81 -12.87 -2.01
CA TYR A 147 17.88 -12.03 -1.46
C TYR A 147 17.51 -11.39 -0.14
N ALA A 148 16.25 -10.97 0.03
CA ALA A 148 15.73 -10.58 1.34
C ALA A 148 15.82 -11.75 2.35
N SER A 149 15.48 -12.97 1.92
CA SER A 149 15.62 -14.18 2.73
C SER A 149 17.07 -14.55 3.00
N LEU A 150 17.99 -14.34 2.05
CA LEU A 150 19.42 -14.55 2.24
C LEU A 150 19.97 -13.61 3.31
N LEU A 151 19.62 -12.33 3.23
CA LEU A 151 19.98 -11.33 4.24
C LEU A 151 19.43 -11.72 5.62
N PHE A 152 18.14 -12.06 5.70
CA PHE A 152 17.53 -12.50 6.96
C PHE A 152 18.27 -13.68 7.59
N LYS A 153 18.59 -14.71 6.80
CA LYS A 153 19.21 -15.95 7.31
C LYS A 153 20.70 -15.81 7.62
N LYS A 154 21.43 -15.01 6.85
CA LYS A 154 22.91 -14.99 6.87
C LYS A 154 23.51 -13.61 7.12
N GLY A 155 22.67 -12.58 7.29
CA GLY A 155 23.10 -11.20 7.45
C GLY A 155 23.54 -10.53 6.14
N ARG A 156 23.71 -9.23 6.19
CA ARG A 156 23.99 -8.35 5.03
C ARG A 156 25.23 -8.76 4.22
N LYS A 157 26.30 -9.21 4.89
CA LYS A 157 27.54 -9.63 4.21
C LYS A 157 27.33 -10.75 3.18
N ALA A 158 26.29 -11.54 3.31
CA ALA A 158 25.96 -12.58 2.34
C ALA A 158 25.59 -12.02 0.96
N LEU A 159 25.23 -10.75 0.86
CA LEU A 159 24.92 -10.08 -0.40
C LEU A 159 26.19 -9.59 -1.13
N ASP A 160 27.34 -9.53 -0.47
CA ASP A 160 28.57 -9.01 -1.08
C ASP A 160 29.04 -9.83 -2.26
N THR A 161 28.77 -11.14 -2.25
CA THR A 161 29.17 -12.09 -3.31
C THR A 161 28.30 -12.05 -4.56
N LEU A 162 27.20 -11.29 -4.55
CA LEU A 162 26.30 -11.17 -5.70
C LEU A 162 26.97 -10.39 -6.84
N SER A 163 26.68 -10.79 -8.09
CA SER A 163 27.17 -10.10 -9.28
C SER A 163 26.63 -8.68 -9.40
N LEU A 164 27.30 -7.81 -10.14
CA LEU A 164 26.86 -6.43 -10.38
C LEU A 164 25.49 -6.38 -11.06
N THR A 165 25.19 -7.30 -11.98
CA THR A 165 23.88 -7.43 -12.62
C THR A 165 22.77 -7.68 -11.61
N ILE A 166 23.00 -8.54 -10.60
CA ILE A 166 22.04 -8.78 -9.55
C ILE A 166 21.92 -7.55 -8.65
N LYS A 167 23.04 -6.94 -8.29
CA LYS A 167 23.05 -5.74 -7.43
C LYS A 167 22.36 -4.54 -8.05
N SER A 168 22.30 -4.42 -9.38
CA SER A 168 21.57 -3.34 -10.05
C SER A 168 20.04 -3.47 -9.92
N GLN A 169 19.53 -4.63 -9.46
CA GLN A 169 18.11 -4.90 -9.26
C GLN A 169 17.66 -4.72 -7.79
N MET A 170 18.44 -4.05 -6.98
CA MET A 170 18.17 -3.83 -5.56
C MET A 170 18.82 -2.54 -5.06
N ALA A 171 18.45 -2.11 -3.86
CA ALA A 171 19.16 -1.01 -3.20
C ALA A 171 20.64 -1.31 -3.01
N PRO A 172 21.51 -0.28 -2.98
CA PRO A 172 22.90 -0.46 -2.59
C PRO A 172 23.01 -1.20 -1.25
N ILE A 173 23.96 -2.14 -1.14
CA ILE A 173 24.07 -3.03 0.03
C ILE A 173 24.40 -2.25 1.32
N ASP A 174 24.97 -1.07 1.21
CA ASP A 174 25.28 -0.15 2.30
C ASP A 174 24.10 0.74 2.72
N PHE A 175 22.87 0.37 2.32
CA PHE A 175 21.66 1.11 2.73
C PHE A 175 21.61 1.32 4.25
N LYS A 176 21.17 2.51 4.67
CA LYS A 176 21.05 2.86 6.09
C LYS A 176 19.82 2.20 6.70
N VAL A 177 19.89 1.86 7.97
CA VAL A 177 18.76 1.39 8.78
C VAL A 177 18.65 2.29 10.00
N ASP A 178 17.50 2.96 10.11
CA ASP A 178 17.18 3.75 11.31
C ASP A 178 16.35 2.90 12.28
N THR A 179 17.02 2.34 13.27
CA THR A 179 16.38 1.50 14.30
C THR A 179 15.50 2.28 15.27
N THR A 180 15.43 3.61 15.18
CA THR A 180 14.53 4.43 16.00
C THR A 180 13.11 4.48 15.41
N LEU A 181 12.93 4.10 14.14
CA LEU A 181 11.62 4.00 13.51
C LEU A 181 10.75 2.96 14.23
N SER A 182 9.51 3.33 14.56
CA SER A 182 8.60 2.47 15.33
C SER A 182 8.34 1.14 14.63
N GLN A 183 8.17 1.14 13.31
CA GLN A 183 7.94 -0.05 12.50
C GLN A 183 9.12 -1.04 12.61
N TYR A 184 10.36 -0.55 12.53
CA TYR A 184 11.54 -1.41 12.65
C TYR A 184 11.76 -1.91 14.08
N ARG A 185 11.38 -1.11 15.10
CA ARG A 185 11.41 -1.57 16.50
C ARG A 185 10.41 -2.70 16.74
N GLU A 186 9.22 -2.61 16.14
CA GLU A 186 8.22 -3.68 16.24
C GLU A 186 8.74 -4.98 15.60
N VAL A 187 9.31 -4.90 14.40
CA VAL A 187 9.96 -6.04 13.72
C VAL A 187 11.10 -6.61 14.57
N PHE A 188 11.93 -5.75 15.17
CA PHE A 188 12.99 -6.20 16.05
C PHE A 188 12.45 -6.96 17.25
N THR A 189 11.38 -6.46 17.87
CA THR A 189 10.72 -7.12 19.01
C THR A 189 10.18 -8.49 18.63
N MET A 190 9.49 -8.60 17.48
CA MET A 190 8.99 -9.87 16.97
C MET A 190 10.12 -10.87 16.68
N GLY A 191 11.19 -10.42 16.05
CA GLY A 191 12.36 -11.25 15.71
C GLY A 191 13.28 -11.54 16.89
N GLY A 192 13.27 -10.69 17.92
CA GLY A 192 14.15 -10.78 19.09
C GLY A 192 13.98 -12.04 19.91
N HIS A 193 12.81 -12.66 19.88
CA HIS A 193 12.57 -13.97 20.50
C HIS A 193 13.43 -15.10 19.90
N MET A 194 13.94 -14.93 18.67
CA MET A 194 14.86 -15.84 18.00
C MET A 194 16.35 -15.49 18.25
N GLY A 195 16.63 -14.48 19.09
CA GLY A 195 17.97 -13.93 19.36
C GLY A 195 18.23 -12.59 18.69
N VAL A 196 19.09 -11.76 19.33
CA VAL A 196 19.36 -10.36 18.93
C VAL A 196 19.82 -10.25 17.46
N ASN A 197 20.75 -11.12 17.03
CA ASN A 197 21.23 -11.09 15.64
C ASN A 197 20.12 -11.42 14.64
N MET A 198 19.22 -12.33 14.95
CA MET A 198 18.10 -12.69 14.10
C MET A 198 17.07 -11.55 14.04
N GLY A 199 16.81 -10.90 15.17
CA GLY A 199 15.98 -9.70 15.22
C GLY A 199 16.52 -8.58 14.34
N MET A 200 17.82 -8.30 14.40
CA MET A 200 18.46 -7.31 13.53
C MET A 200 18.42 -7.70 12.05
N ASN A 201 18.69 -8.94 11.71
CA ASN A 201 18.60 -9.41 10.33
C ASN A 201 17.15 -9.30 9.78
N MET A 202 16.15 -9.49 10.65
CA MET A 202 14.75 -9.32 10.27
C MET A 202 14.45 -7.84 9.94
N VAL A 203 14.90 -6.92 10.77
CA VAL A 203 14.82 -5.47 10.51
C VAL A 203 15.55 -5.11 9.23
N GLU A 204 16.79 -5.54 9.06
CA GLU A 204 17.56 -5.28 7.85
C GLU A 204 16.90 -5.84 6.58
N SER A 205 16.23 -6.99 6.70
CA SER A 205 15.51 -7.59 5.56
C SER A 205 14.29 -6.76 5.15
N GLN A 206 13.55 -6.19 6.09
CA GLN A 206 12.44 -5.27 5.78
C GLN A 206 12.98 -3.95 5.24
N ALA A 207 13.96 -3.36 5.91
CA ALA A 207 14.62 -2.14 5.46
C ALA A 207 15.23 -2.27 4.05
N PHE A 208 15.72 -3.45 3.69
CA PHE A 208 16.23 -3.73 2.35
C PHE A 208 15.13 -3.71 1.29
N LYS A 209 13.94 -4.24 1.59
CA LYS A 209 12.78 -4.12 0.71
C LYS A 209 12.37 -2.65 0.55
N ASP A 210 12.22 -1.92 1.67
CA ASP A 210 11.85 -0.50 1.66
C ASP A 210 12.83 0.35 0.86
N ALA A 211 14.14 0.17 1.08
CA ALA A 211 15.18 0.87 0.35
C ALA A 211 15.15 0.55 -1.16
N THR A 212 14.85 -0.71 -1.51
CA THR A 212 14.77 -1.14 -2.92
C THR A 212 13.53 -0.54 -3.58
N MET A 213 12.37 -0.63 -2.94
CA MET A 213 11.14 -0.01 -3.46
C MET A 213 11.31 1.49 -3.63
N ALA A 214 11.87 2.18 -2.63
CA ALA A 214 12.17 3.61 -2.72
C ALA A 214 13.12 3.96 -3.88
N GLN A 215 14.15 3.15 -4.12
CA GLN A 215 15.07 3.35 -5.25
C GLN A 215 14.33 3.31 -6.59
N PHE A 216 13.47 2.31 -6.82
CA PHE A 216 12.76 2.16 -8.09
C PHE A 216 11.59 3.11 -8.23
N ILE A 217 10.96 3.53 -7.13
CA ILE A 217 10.03 4.66 -7.12
C ILE A 217 10.76 5.92 -7.61
N LEU A 218 11.86 6.30 -6.99
CA LEU A 218 12.61 7.52 -7.33
C LEU A 218 13.18 7.49 -8.76
N ALA A 219 13.65 6.34 -9.23
CA ALA A 219 14.16 6.18 -10.59
C ALA A 219 13.07 6.41 -11.65
N ASN A 220 11.80 6.30 -11.27
CA ASN A 220 10.66 6.38 -12.17
C ASN A 220 9.72 7.55 -11.87
N SER A 221 9.75 8.14 -10.67
CA SER A 221 8.97 9.32 -10.32
C SER A 221 9.53 10.57 -11.02
N GLY A 222 8.63 11.54 -11.31
CA GLY A 222 9.05 12.84 -11.84
C GLY A 222 9.60 12.82 -13.27
N ARG A 223 9.37 11.75 -14.04
CA ARG A 223 9.83 11.63 -15.44
C ARG A 223 9.28 12.74 -16.35
N LYS A 224 8.11 13.27 -16.00
CA LYS A 224 7.48 14.41 -16.66
C LYS A 224 6.83 15.30 -15.61
N GLU A 225 6.79 16.59 -15.89
CA GLU A 225 6.02 17.52 -15.08
C GLU A 225 4.53 17.07 -15.03
N GLY A 226 3.92 17.11 -13.85
CA GLY A 226 2.57 16.65 -13.63
C GLY A 226 2.39 15.13 -13.62
N SER A 227 3.49 14.32 -13.60
CA SER A 227 3.36 12.88 -13.44
C SER A 227 3.09 12.51 -11.97
N VAL A 228 2.23 11.48 -11.79
CA VAL A 228 1.92 10.87 -10.49
C VAL A 228 2.41 9.43 -10.48
N HIS A 229 3.16 9.06 -9.46
CA HIS A 229 3.52 7.67 -9.19
C HIS A 229 2.63 7.14 -8.06
N LEU A 230 1.67 6.28 -8.40
CA LEU A 230 0.83 5.56 -7.44
C LEU A 230 1.46 4.20 -7.15
N HIS A 231 1.91 3.99 -5.92
CA HIS A 231 2.61 2.78 -5.50
C HIS A 231 1.76 1.97 -4.53
N PHE A 232 1.60 0.68 -4.80
CA PHE A 232 0.87 -0.29 -3.98
C PHE A 232 1.86 -1.12 -3.19
N ASN A 233 1.72 -1.10 -1.87
CA ASN A 233 2.58 -1.83 -0.93
C ASN A 233 1.78 -2.27 0.30
N GLY A 234 2.24 -3.31 0.99
CA GLY A 234 1.70 -3.64 2.30
C GLY A 234 1.82 -2.45 3.25
N ALA A 235 0.77 -2.18 4.03
CA ALA A 235 0.67 -0.99 4.90
C ALA A 235 1.91 -0.79 5.77
N PHE A 236 2.50 -1.88 6.29
CA PHE A 236 3.74 -1.85 7.07
C PHE A 236 4.84 -1.02 6.41
N HIS A 237 4.99 -1.09 5.07
CA HIS A 237 6.07 -0.45 4.33
C HIS A 237 5.93 1.07 4.17
N SER A 238 4.78 1.65 4.54
CA SER A 238 4.53 3.11 4.46
C SER A 238 3.85 3.70 5.70
N ASP A 239 3.44 2.88 6.66
CA ASP A 239 2.78 3.31 7.88
C ASP A 239 3.63 4.27 8.69
N PHE A 240 2.97 5.23 9.34
CA PHE A 240 3.58 6.29 10.15
C PHE A 240 4.60 7.14 9.37
N HIS A 241 4.45 7.23 8.04
CA HIS A 241 5.36 7.94 7.15
C HIS A 241 6.81 7.40 7.22
N GLN A 242 6.94 6.11 7.51
CA GLN A 242 8.23 5.40 7.66
C GLN A 242 8.50 4.48 6.46
N GLY A 243 9.37 3.51 6.60
CA GLY A 243 9.69 2.54 5.57
C GLY A 243 10.08 3.17 4.24
N ILE A 244 9.35 2.90 3.17
CA ILE A 244 9.59 3.45 1.82
C ILE A 244 9.72 4.96 1.85
N LEU A 245 8.79 5.66 2.54
CA LEU A 245 8.80 7.13 2.54
C LEU A 245 10.05 7.70 3.21
N TRP A 246 10.52 7.08 4.30
CA TRP A 246 11.76 7.50 4.94
C TRP A 246 12.94 7.48 3.96
N TYR A 247 13.10 6.41 3.15
CA TYR A 247 14.16 6.32 2.13
C TYR A 247 13.97 7.32 0.99
N VAL A 248 12.75 7.51 0.53
CA VAL A 248 12.42 8.49 -0.50
C VAL A 248 12.83 9.89 -0.04
N GLN A 249 12.47 10.29 1.17
CA GLN A 249 12.78 11.62 1.72
C GLN A 249 14.27 11.85 1.99
N GLN A 250 15.07 10.80 2.25
CA GLN A 250 16.53 10.92 2.32
C GLN A 250 17.16 11.39 1.00
N LYS A 251 16.50 11.16 -0.13
CA LYS A 251 16.97 11.53 -1.48
C LYS A 251 16.24 12.74 -2.05
N GLN A 252 14.96 12.85 -1.80
CA GLN A 252 14.09 13.92 -2.27
C GLN A 252 13.23 14.45 -1.11
N PRO A 253 13.79 15.28 -0.21
CA PRO A 253 13.09 15.71 1.01
C PRO A 253 11.85 16.58 0.72
N ASN A 254 11.78 17.20 -0.44
CA ASN A 254 10.66 18.10 -0.83
C ASN A 254 9.63 17.43 -1.75
N ILE A 255 9.72 16.12 -1.98
CA ILE A 255 8.74 15.40 -2.81
C ILE A 255 7.34 15.52 -2.21
N ARG A 256 6.36 15.87 -3.05
CA ARG A 256 4.97 15.98 -2.63
C ARG A 256 4.35 14.57 -2.56
N VAL A 257 4.17 14.07 -1.34
CA VAL A 257 3.66 12.71 -1.10
C VAL A 257 2.27 12.76 -0.48
N LEU A 258 1.47 11.75 -0.77
CA LEU A 258 0.29 11.35 -0.01
C LEU A 258 0.47 9.91 0.45
N THR A 259 0.12 9.64 1.70
CA THR A 259 0.10 8.28 2.25
C THR A 259 -1.33 7.84 2.56
N ILE A 260 -1.63 6.59 2.22
CA ILE A 260 -2.90 5.93 2.52
C ILE A 260 -2.55 4.64 3.24
N SER A 261 -3.25 4.32 4.31
CA SER A 261 -3.07 3.05 5.03
C SER A 261 -4.41 2.36 5.22
N THR A 262 -4.45 1.06 5.04
CA THR A 262 -5.59 0.22 5.40
C THR A 262 -5.39 -0.34 6.79
N VAL A 263 -6.43 -0.29 7.63
CA VAL A 263 -6.46 -0.88 8.98
C VAL A 263 -7.71 -1.70 9.17
N THR A 264 -7.67 -2.70 10.05
CA THR A 264 -8.85 -3.47 10.46
C THR A 264 -9.18 -3.19 11.92
N GLN A 265 -10.48 -3.06 12.24
CA GLN A 265 -11.01 -2.91 13.60
C GLN A 265 -12.39 -3.57 13.70
N GLU A 266 -12.79 -3.90 14.91
CA GLU A 266 -14.13 -4.42 15.18
C GLU A 266 -15.20 -3.36 14.87
N ASP A 267 -15.03 -2.13 15.36
CA ASP A 267 -15.93 -1.00 15.13
C ASP A 267 -15.30 0.06 14.21
N VAL A 268 -15.72 0.06 12.96
CA VAL A 268 -15.22 1.02 11.96
C VAL A 268 -15.78 2.45 12.12
N ARG A 269 -16.74 2.67 13.01
CA ARG A 269 -17.40 3.98 13.17
C ARG A 269 -16.54 5.03 13.84
N LYS A 270 -15.50 4.63 14.57
CA LYS A 270 -14.52 5.49 15.23
C LYS A 270 -13.15 4.87 15.11
N LEU A 271 -12.19 5.62 14.58
CA LEU A 271 -10.82 5.18 14.46
C LEU A 271 -10.18 4.96 15.83
N ASP A 272 -9.52 3.82 16.02
CA ASP A 272 -8.78 3.50 17.23
C ASP A 272 -7.57 4.40 17.40
N LYS A 273 -7.22 4.72 18.65
CA LYS A 273 -6.16 5.68 18.97
C LYS A 273 -4.79 5.26 18.42
N GLU A 274 -4.52 3.97 18.36
CA GLU A 274 -3.26 3.42 17.83
C GLU A 274 -3.10 3.62 16.31
N ASN A 275 -4.21 3.86 15.61
CA ASN A 275 -4.22 4.13 14.18
C ASN A 275 -4.12 5.63 13.84
N LEU A 276 -4.16 6.53 14.84
CA LEU A 276 -3.99 7.96 14.61
C LEU A 276 -2.58 8.26 14.09
N GLY A 277 -2.48 9.11 13.08
CA GLY A 277 -1.21 9.52 12.48
C GLY A 277 -0.52 8.45 11.63
N ARG A 278 -1.17 7.30 11.40
CA ARG A 278 -0.62 6.19 10.63
C ARG A 278 -0.35 6.57 9.17
N ALA A 279 -1.25 7.35 8.58
CA ALA A 279 -1.15 7.90 7.22
C ALA A 279 -1.96 9.20 7.12
N ASP A 280 -1.85 9.90 5.99
CA ASP A 280 -2.70 11.08 5.70
C ASP A 280 -4.18 10.69 5.61
N PHE A 281 -4.45 9.53 4.99
CA PHE A 281 -5.77 8.90 4.94
C PHE A 281 -5.69 7.46 5.43
N ILE A 282 -6.68 7.06 6.24
CA ILE A 282 -6.75 5.75 6.84
C ILE A 282 -8.07 5.10 6.45
N ILE A 283 -8.00 4.01 5.70
CA ILE A 283 -9.13 3.18 5.30
C ILE A 283 -9.35 2.14 6.39
N CYS A 284 -10.40 2.31 7.17
CA CYS A 284 -10.76 1.39 8.24
C CYS A 284 -11.78 0.37 7.74
N VAL A 285 -11.43 -0.91 7.79
CA VAL A 285 -12.24 -2.04 7.31
C VAL A 285 -12.63 -2.91 8.51
N PRO A 286 -13.86 -3.48 8.56
CA PRO A 286 -14.24 -4.40 9.64
C PRO A 286 -13.36 -5.65 9.68
N GLU A 287 -12.93 -6.08 10.86
CA GLU A 287 -12.20 -7.36 11.06
C GLU A 287 -12.98 -8.57 10.54
N SER A 288 -14.33 -8.48 10.55
CA SER A 288 -15.22 -9.52 10.04
C SER A 288 -15.30 -9.58 8.50
N MET A 289 -14.55 -8.73 7.78
CA MET A 289 -14.50 -8.77 6.31
C MET A 289 -13.88 -10.09 5.84
N THR A 290 -14.52 -10.75 4.86
CA THR A 290 -13.98 -11.94 4.21
C THR A 290 -12.68 -11.59 3.47
N ARG A 291 -11.67 -12.42 3.64
CA ARG A 291 -10.37 -12.27 2.99
C ARG A 291 -10.33 -12.99 1.64
N THR A 292 -9.44 -12.59 0.75
CA THR A 292 -9.32 -13.15 -0.61
C THR A 292 -8.50 -14.44 -0.66
N HIS A 293 -7.72 -14.73 0.37
CA HIS A 293 -6.95 -15.99 0.52
C HIS A 293 -6.56 -16.32 1.97
#